data_b5d022a3a6821f4f368bcc0ac6fe2b65
#
_entry.id   b5d022a3a6821f4f368bcc0ac6fe2b65
#
_cell.length_a   1.000
_cell.length_b   1.000
_cell.length_c   1.000
_cell.angle_alpha   90.00
_cell.angle_beta   90.00
_cell.angle_gamma   90.00
#
_symmetry.space_group_name_H-M   'P 1'
#
loop_
_entity.id
_entity.type
_entity.pdbx_description
1 polymer ?
#
loop_
_entity_poly.entity_id
_entity_poly.type
_entity_poly.pdbx_seq_one_letter_code
_entity_poly.pdbx_strand_id
1 'polypeptide(L)'
;MKPAKTPLKNVTIPKLERTFNKCLVWFYAFPTTKIGLTDLAVSINSSKTATKEVVESLIQEQFLNREIIGKAWLLSSNQKHSFFSTKKIPYNLQNVYESGIIEAVYKNTPSPRAIILFGSYRWGTDLAESDIDIAVEVIDNHDLQIVPLGVIQRLGYRKNVPVNLHIFSRNKIEKNLFVNIANGIVLDGFLEVRV
;
A
#
# COMPACT_ATOMS: atom_id res chain seq x y z
N MET A 1 12.35 17.68 -20.46
CA MET A 1 11.25 18.43 -19.79
C MET A 1 11.03 17.81 -18.43
N LYS A 2 11.09 18.53 -17.30
CA LYS A 2 10.78 17.94 -16.00
C LYS A 2 9.30 17.57 -15.98
N PRO A 3 8.90 16.33 -15.60
CA PRO A 3 7.49 15.97 -15.54
C PRO A 3 6.77 16.91 -14.58
N ALA A 4 5.62 17.41 -15.01
CA ALA A 4 4.77 18.23 -14.18
C ALA A 4 4.28 17.36 -13.00
N LYS A 5 4.68 17.68 -11.78
CA LYS A 5 4.21 16.98 -10.57
C LYS A 5 2.72 17.23 -10.42
N THR A 6 1.91 16.26 -10.84
CA THR A 6 0.48 16.29 -10.55
C THR A 6 0.29 16.00 -9.06
N PRO A 7 -0.44 16.84 -8.31
CA PRO A 7 -0.70 16.59 -6.91
C PRO A 7 -1.55 15.33 -6.78
N LEU A 8 -1.02 14.33 -6.03
CA LEU A 8 -1.78 13.15 -5.65
C LEU A 8 -2.72 13.48 -4.49
N LYS A 9 -3.91 12.88 -4.50
CA LYS A 9 -4.92 13.11 -3.48
C LYS A 9 -4.54 12.37 -2.19
N ASN A 10 -4.82 12.99 -1.05
CA ASN A 10 -4.75 12.30 0.23
C ASN A 10 -5.86 11.25 0.29
N VAL A 11 -5.50 10.03 0.67
CA VAL A 11 -6.46 8.99 1.00
C VAL A 11 -6.63 8.98 2.51
N THR A 12 -7.78 9.47 2.94
CA THR A 12 -8.17 9.39 4.34
C THR A 12 -8.78 8.02 4.61
N ILE A 13 -8.53 7.48 5.81
CA ILE A 13 -9.27 6.30 6.27
C ILE A 13 -10.74 6.69 6.21
N PRO A 14 -11.60 5.99 5.43
CA PRO A 14 -13.03 6.20 5.49
C PRO A 14 -13.44 6.16 6.97
N LYS A 15 -14.49 6.90 7.40
CA LYS A 15 -14.97 6.83 8.79
C LYS A 15 -15.18 5.36 9.11
N LEU A 16 -14.12 4.72 9.58
CA LEU A 16 -14.13 3.32 10.00
C LEU A 16 -14.98 3.33 11.26
N GLU A 17 -16.26 3.09 11.08
CA GLU A 17 -17.26 3.12 12.13
C GLU A 17 -16.94 2.10 13.22
N ARG A 18 -16.08 1.12 12.91
CA ARG A 18 -15.71 0.06 13.84
C ARG A 18 -14.25 0.12 14.22
N THR A 19 -13.97 0.10 15.52
CA THR A 19 -12.61 0.02 16.10
C THR A 19 -11.80 -1.14 15.51
N PHE A 20 -12.45 -2.25 15.14
CA PHE A 20 -11.84 -3.40 14.49
C PHE A 20 -11.05 -3.01 13.21
N ASN A 21 -11.70 -2.30 12.29
CA ASN A 21 -11.06 -1.87 11.04
C ASN A 21 -9.93 -0.87 11.29
N LYS A 22 -10.10 0.04 12.28
CA LYS A 22 -9.05 0.99 12.66
C LYS A 22 -7.80 0.26 13.16
N CYS A 23 -7.98 -0.77 14.00
CA CYS A 23 -6.86 -1.61 14.46
C CYS A 23 -6.17 -2.31 13.29
N LEU A 24 -6.93 -2.97 12.39
CA LEU A 24 -6.35 -3.64 11.21
C LEU A 24 -5.51 -2.68 10.37
N VAL A 25 -6.09 -1.53 10.00
CA VAL A 25 -5.41 -0.53 9.14
C VAL A 25 -4.18 0.05 9.82
N TRP A 26 -4.19 0.20 11.16
CA TRP A 26 -3.01 0.64 11.88
C TRP A 26 -1.87 -0.39 11.75
N PHE A 27 -2.14 -1.68 11.95
CA PHE A 27 -1.14 -2.73 11.80
C PHE A 27 -0.77 -3.00 10.34
N TYR A 28 -1.61 -2.67 9.36
CA TYR A 28 -1.22 -2.68 7.94
C TYR A 28 -0.21 -1.56 7.62
N ALA A 29 -0.38 -0.40 8.23
CA ALA A 29 0.54 0.73 8.07
C ALA A 29 1.88 0.50 8.76
N PHE A 30 1.87 -0.17 9.93
CA PHE A 30 3.03 -0.37 10.80
C PHE A 30 3.21 -1.85 11.21
N PRO A 31 3.42 -2.77 10.23
CA PRO A 31 3.37 -4.21 10.50
C PRO A 31 4.52 -4.72 11.38
N THR A 32 5.65 -4.01 11.43
CA THR A 32 6.83 -4.37 12.25
C THR A 32 6.84 -3.68 13.62
N THR A 33 5.92 -2.75 13.84
CA THR A 33 5.91 -1.94 15.07
C THR A 33 5.28 -2.69 16.22
N LYS A 34 5.91 -2.65 17.39
CA LYS A 34 5.30 -3.04 18.66
C LYS A 34 4.67 -1.81 19.33
N ILE A 35 3.46 -1.95 19.87
CA ILE A 35 2.73 -0.82 20.49
C ILE A 35 1.99 -1.24 21.75
N GLY A 36 1.95 -0.35 22.74
CA GLY A 36 1.12 -0.51 23.95
C GLY A 36 -0.38 -0.38 23.65
N LEU A 37 -1.22 -1.09 24.41
CA LEU A 37 -2.68 -1.02 24.22
C LEU A 37 -3.23 0.41 24.36
N THR A 38 -2.72 1.19 25.29
CA THR A 38 -3.16 2.59 25.51
C THR A 38 -2.74 3.47 24.34
N ASP A 39 -1.49 3.31 23.86
CA ASP A 39 -0.97 4.09 22.75
C ASP A 39 -1.68 3.75 21.43
N LEU A 40 -2.03 2.46 21.24
CA LEU A 40 -2.86 2.05 20.11
C LEU A 40 -4.22 2.73 20.15
N ALA A 41 -4.90 2.72 21.30
CA ALA A 41 -6.21 3.37 21.45
C ALA A 41 -6.16 4.86 21.09
N VAL A 42 -5.13 5.56 21.56
CA VAL A 42 -4.87 6.97 21.19
C VAL A 42 -4.62 7.12 19.69
N SER A 43 -3.73 6.30 19.13
CA SER A 43 -3.33 6.37 17.72
C SER A 43 -4.50 6.17 16.75
N ILE A 44 -5.45 5.29 17.10
CA ILE A 44 -6.63 5.02 16.28
C ILE A 44 -7.86 5.87 16.64
N ASN A 45 -7.71 6.79 17.57
CA ASN A 45 -8.79 7.62 18.09
C ASN A 45 -10.01 6.76 18.50
N SER A 46 -9.81 5.87 19.49
CA SER A 46 -10.82 4.99 20.06
C SER A 46 -10.71 4.90 21.58
N SER A 47 -11.76 4.46 22.28
CA SER A 47 -11.69 4.23 23.72
C SER A 47 -10.78 3.02 24.01
N LYS A 48 -10.12 3.04 25.18
CA LYS A 48 -9.27 1.93 25.62
C LYS A 48 -10.07 0.62 25.75
N THR A 49 -11.33 0.70 26.24
CA THR A 49 -12.22 -0.47 26.40
C THR A 49 -12.54 -1.10 25.04
N ALA A 50 -13.04 -0.30 24.08
CA ALA A 50 -13.35 -0.82 22.75
C ALA A 50 -12.12 -1.34 22.02
N THR A 51 -10.96 -0.68 22.20
CA THR A 51 -9.69 -1.15 21.63
C THR A 51 -9.27 -2.48 22.25
N LYS A 52 -9.43 -2.65 23.57
CA LYS A 52 -9.11 -3.91 24.26
C LYS A 52 -9.94 -5.07 23.75
N GLU A 53 -11.26 -4.91 23.63
CA GLU A 53 -12.16 -5.95 23.10
C GLU A 53 -11.77 -6.39 21.68
N VAL A 54 -11.47 -5.43 20.81
CA VAL A 54 -11.04 -5.72 19.46
C VAL A 54 -9.67 -6.41 19.43
N VAL A 55 -8.72 -5.95 20.24
CA VAL A 55 -7.38 -6.56 20.34
C VAL A 55 -7.49 -8.01 20.85
N GLU A 56 -8.33 -8.29 21.82
CA GLU A 56 -8.56 -9.65 22.30
C GLU A 56 -9.13 -10.55 21.20
N SER A 57 -10.09 -10.06 20.40
CA SER A 57 -10.60 -10.78 19.22
C SER A 57 -9.50 -11.03 18.19
N LEU A 58 -8.66 -10.02 17.87
CA LEU A 58 -7.57 -10.17 16.91
C LEU A 58 -6.45 -11.09 17.40
N ILE A 59 -6.27 -11.23 18.72
CA ILE A 59 -5.37 -12.24 19.32
C ILE A 59 -5.96 -13.64 19.18
N GLN A 60 -7.26 -13.81 19.40
CA GLN A 60 -7.96 -15.10 19.19
C GLN A 60 -7.87 -15.54 17.72
N GLU A 61 -7.98 -14.60 16.78
CA GLU A 61 -7.77 -14.82 15.34
C GLU A 61 -6.30 -15.05 14.97
N GLN A 62 -5.36 -14.96 15.92
CA GLN A 62 -3.91 -15.08 15.69
C GLN A 62 -3.31 -14.00 14.75
N PHE A 63 -4.03 -12.91 14.49
CA PHE A 63 -3.53 -11.75 13.75
C PHE A 63 -2.60 -10.90 14.61
N LEU A 64 -2.86 -10.78 15.90
CA LEU A 64 -2.00 -10.09 16.87
C LEU A 64 -1.36 -11.04 17.85
N ASN A 65 -0.12 -10.74 18.22
CA ASN A 65 0.57 -11.31 19.36
C ASN A 65 0.55 -10.33 20.52
N ARG A 66 0.48 -10.86 21.76
CA ARG A 66 0.55 -10.08 23.00
C ARG A 66 1.69 -10.56 23.86
N GLU A 67 2.56 -9.63 24.23
CA GLU A 67 3.55 -9.80 25.29
C GLU A 67 3.10 -9.01 26.52
N ILE A 68 3.22 -9.56 27.71
CA ILE A 68 2.84 -8.89 28.97
C ILE A 68 4.12 -8.43 29.65
N ILE A 69 4.26 -7.12 29.85
CA ILE A 69 5.40 -6.50 30.54
C ILE A 69 4.85 -5.81 31.79
N GLY A 70 5.01 -6.46 32.95
CA GLY A 70 4.39 -6.02 34.20
C GLY A 70 2.85 -6.08 34.09
N LYS A 71 2.20 -4.89 34.12
CA LYS A 71 0.73 -4.76 33.93
C LYS A 71 0.35 -4.26 32.54
N ALA A 72 1.32 -4.05 31.67
CA ALA A 72 1.09 -3.49 30.33
C ALA A 72 1.08 -4.59 29.26
N TRP A 73 0.28 -4.38 28.22
CA TRP A 73 0.29 -5.20 27.03
C TRP A 73 1.16 -4.54 25.96
N LEU A 74 2.07 -5.29 25.37
CA LEU A 74 2.81 -4.93 24.17
C LEU A 74 2.30 -5.80 23.02
N LEU A 75 1.79 -5.14 21.98
CA LEU A 75 1.11 -5.77 20.85
C LEU A 75 2.00 -5.73 19.62
N SER A 76 1.97 -6.79 18.82
CA SER A 76 2.62 -6.85 17.50
C SER A 76 1.78 -7.66 16.53
N SER A 77 1.88 -7.39 15.22
CA SER A 77 1.17 -8.18 14.22
C SER A 77 1.91 -9.46 13.86
N ASN A 78 1.15 -10.51 13.55
CA ASN A 78 1.66 -11.71 12.90
C ASN A 78 1.66 -11.50 11.38
N GLN A 79 2.79 -11.08 10.82
CA GLN A 79 2.91 -10.74 9.38
C GLN A 79 2.67 -11.93 8.44
N LYS A 80 2.65 -13.17 8.96
CA LYS A 80 2.31 -14.38 8.18
C LYS A 80 0.80 -14.65 8.13
N HIS A 81 0.00 -13.88 8.87
CA HIS A 81 -1.45 -14.05 8.92
C HIS A 81 -2.11 -13.72 7.57
N SER A 82 -3.11 -14.50 7.18
CA SER A 82 -3.82 -14.36 5.90
C SER A 82 -4.45 -12.96 5.69
N PHE A 83 -4.72 -12.19 6.75
CA PHE A 83 -5.25 -10.83 6.62
C PHE A 83 -4.30 -9.88 5.87
N PHE A 84 -2.99 -10.15 5.85
CA PHE A 84 -2.06 -9.37 5.03
C PHE A 84 -2.24 -9.62 3.53
N SER A 85 -2.73 -10.78 3.12
CA SER A 85 -3.09 -11.03 1.71
C SER A 85 -4.57 -10.79 1.41
N THR A 86 -5.47 -11.27 2.28
CA THR A 86 -6.91 -11.26 1.98
C THR A 86 -7.62 -9.95 2.30
N LYS A 87 -7.05 -9.12 3.18
CA LYS A 87 -7.65 -7.84 3.60
C LYS A 87 -6.75 -6.64 3.29
N LYS A 88 -5.42 -6.73 3.51
CA LYS A 88 -4.50 -5.61 3.24
C LYS A 88 -4.36 -5.35 1.74
N ILE A 89 -4.24 -6.37 0.90
CA ILE A 89 -4.12 -6.17 -0.56
C ILE A 89 -5.35 -5.43 -1.13
N PRO A 90 -6.61 -5.85 -0.86
CA PRO A 90 -7.77 -5.07 -1.28
C PRO A 90 -7.78 -3.63 -0.74
N TYR A 91 -7.39 -3.43 0.52
CA TYR A 91 -7.26 -2.09 1.11
C TYR A 91 -6.20 -1.25 0.37
N ASN A 92 -5.03 -1.81 0.07
CA ASN A 92 -3.99 -1.15 -0.69
C ASN A 92 -4.48 -0.77 -2.10
N LEU A 93 -5.17 -1.70 -2.78
CA LEU A 93 -5.71 -1.46 -4.11
C LEU A 93 -6.76 -0.35 -4.12
N GLN A 94 -7.66 -0.32 -3.15
CA GLN A 94 -8.62 0.76 -2.98
C GLN A 94 -7.91 2.11 -2.81
N ASN A 95 -6.88 2.17 -1.97
CA ASN A 95 -6.09 3.40 -1.76
C ASN A 95 -5.44 3.89 -3.06
N VAL A 96 -4.94 2.99 -3.91
CA VAL A 96 -4.35 3.34 -5.21
C VAL A 96 -5.40 4.00 -6.11
N TYR A 97 -6.59 3.42 -6.22
CA TYR A 97 -7.67 4.00 -7.04
C TYR A 97 -8.16 5.36 -6.50
N GLU A 98 -8.27 5.52 -5.18
CA GLU A 98 -8.75 6.75 -4.56
C GLU A 98 -7.71 7.90 -4.57
N SER A 99 -6.42 7.57 -4.67
CA SER A 99 -5.33 8.55 -4.60
C SER A 99 -5.15 9.44 -5.83
N GLY A 100 -5.80 9.12 -6.95
CA GLY A 100 -5.62 9.82 -8.22
C GLY A 100 -4.32 9.46 -8.95
N ILE A 101 -3.69 8.33 -8.61
CA ILE A 101 -2.48 7.84 -9.29
C ILE A 101 -2.73 7.63 -10.78
N ILE A 102 -3.87 7.03 -11.16
CA ILE A 102 -4.19 6.74 -12.56
C ILE A 102 -4.28 8.03 -13.37
N GLU A 103 -4.99 9.03 -12.88
CA GLU A 103 -5.08 10.34 -13.52
C GLU A 103 -3.71 11.04 -13.61
N ALA A 104 -2.87 10.87 -12.58
CA ALA A 104 -1.52 11.41 -12.60
C ALA A 104 -0.64 10.71 -13.64
N VAL A 105 -0.78 9.40 -13.83
CA VAL A 105 -0.08 8.64 -14.87
C VAL A 105 -0.47 9.17 -16.25
N TYR A 106 -1.74 9.29 -16.58
CA TYR A 106 -2.21 9.81 -17.87
C TYR A 106 -1.72 11.23 -18.19
N LYS A 107 -1.54 12.07 -17.18
CA LYS A 107 -0.99 13.42 -17.35
C LYS A 107 0.52 13.43 -17.62
N ASN A 108 1.23 12.42 -17.13
CA ASN A 108 2.71 12.35 -17.25
C ASN A 108 3.18 11.40 -18.35
N THR A 109 2.32 10.49 -18.82
CA THR A 109 2.66 9.50 -19.84
C THR A 109 1.55 9.46 -20.89
N PRO A 110 1.80 10.01 -22.10
CA PRO A 110 0.83 9.96 -23.19
C PRO A 110 0.55 8.51 -23.60
N SER A 111 -0.73 8.18 -23.78
CA SER A 111 -1.21 6.90 -24.32
C SER A 111 -0.56 5.66 -23.66
N PRO A 112 -0.68 5.49 -22.34
CA PRO A 112 -0.22 4.29 -21.66
C PRO A 112 -0.97 3.07 -22.19
N ARG A 113 -0.28 1.97 -22.49
CA ARG A 113 -0.87 0.70 -22.92
C ARG A 113 -1.42 -0.10 -21.76
N ALA A 114 -0.68 -0.11 -20.66
CA ALA A 114 -1.06 -0.74 -19.41
C ALA A 114 -0.48 0.05 -18.22
N ILE A 115 -1.25 0.16 -17.15
CA ILE A 115 -0.86 0.71 -15.86
C ILE A 115 -0.93 -0.42 -14.85
N ILE A 116 0.17 -0.73 -14.17
CA ILE A 116 0.29 -1.91 -13.33
C ILE A 116 0.80 -1.52 -11.94
N LEU A 117 0.10 -1.94 -10.89
CA LEU A 117 0.61 -1.91 -9.52
C LEU A 117 1.49 -3.15 -9.30
N PHE A 118 2.73 -2.95 -8.87
CA PHE A 118 3.66 -4.04 -8.56
C PHE A 118 4.46 -3.76 -7.27
N GLY A 119 5.47 -4.56 -6.96
CA GLY A 119 6.27 -4.38 -5.76
C GLY A 119 5.57 -4.77 -4.46
N SER A 120 6.07 -4.29 -3.33
CA SER A 120 5.63 -4.68 -1.99
C SER A 120 4.16 -4.33 -1.73
N TYR A 121 3.70 -3.19 -2.23
CA TYR A 121 2.34 -2.71 -2.03
C TYR A 121 1.29 -3.60 -2.69
N ARG A 122 1.61 -4.17 -3.86
CA ARG A 122 0.79 -5.18 -4.55
C ARG A 122 0.67 -6.47 -3.72
N TRP A 123 1.75 -6.88 -3.04
CA TRP A 123 1.78 -8.13 -2.30
C TRP A 123 1.29 -8.00 -0.85
N GLY A 124 1.01 -6.78 -0.36
CA GLY A 124 0.66 -6.52 1.03
C GLY A 124 1.82 -6.68 2.00
N THR A 125 3.05 -6.76 1.48
CA THR A 125 4.30 -6.88 2.26
C THR A 125 4.95 -5.52 2.52
N ASP A 126 4.30 -4.44 2.10
CA ASP A 126 4.74 -3.06 2.33
C ASP A 126 4.85 -2.74 3.82
N LEU A 127 5.87 -1.99 4.16
CA LEU A 127 6.21 -1.49 5.49
C LEU A 127 5.87 0.01 5.60
N ALA A 128 6.14 0.60 6.77
CA ALA A 128 5.85 2.01 7.03
C ALA A 128 6.54 2.96 6.03
N GLU A 129 7.76 2.64 5.64
CA GLU A 129 8.61 3.45 4.75
C GLU A 129 8.52 3.04 3.28
N SER A 130 7.76 1.97 2.95
CA SER A 130 7.64 1.51 1.56
C SER A 130 6.96 2.56 0.69
N ASP A 131 7.45 2.68 -0.52
CA ASP A 131 6.83 3.42 -1.62
C ASP A 131 5.71 2.62 -2.32
N ILE A 132 5.06 3.27 -3.27
CA ILE A 132 4.11 2.63 -4.18
C ILE A 132 4.74 2.63 -5.57
N ASP A 133 4.93 1.43 -6.13
CA ASP A 133 5.52 1.24 -7.45
C ASP A 133 4.44 1.02 -8.51
N ILE A 134 4.41 1.90 -9.50
CA ILE A 134 3.51 1.82 -10.66
C ILE A 134 4.35 1.63 -11.91
N ALA A 135 4.10 0.57 -12.66
CA ALA A 135 4.70 0.36 -13.96
C ALA A 135 3.74 0.80 -15.07
N VAL A 136 4.30 1.40 -16.11
CA VAL A 136 3.54 1.88 -17.28
C VAL A 136 4.20 1.38 -18.55
N GLU A 137 3.48 0.51 -19.28
CA GLU A 137 3.92 0.10 -20.61
C GLU A 137 3.57 1.18 -21.64
N VAL A 138 4.56 1.56 -22.45
CA VAL A 138 4.40 2.45 -23.60
C VAL A 138 4.85 1.74 -24.89
N ILE A 139 4.34 2.21 -26.05
CA ILE A 139 4.62 1.58 -27.35
C ILE A 139 5.97 2.05 -27.93
N ASP A 140 6.52 3.11 -27.37
CA ASP A 140 7.78 3.70 -27.79
C ASP A 140 8.96 2.72 -27.63
N ASN A 141 10.11 3.09 -28.18
CA ASN A 141 11.34 2.28 -28.13
C ASN A 141 12.42 2.99 -27.28
N HIS A 142 12.12 3.20 -25.99
CA HIS A 142 13.08 3.80 -25.07
C HIS A 142 13.39 2.90 -23.88
N ASP A 143 14.51 3.17 -23.23
CA ASP A 143 14.96 2.43 -22.08
C ASP A 143 14.07 2.70 -20.85
N LEU A 144 14.11 1.80 -19.85
CA LEU A 144 13.41 1.98 -18.60
C LEU A 144 13.73 3.33 -17.96
N GLN A 145 12.69 4.07 -17.61
CA GLN A 145 12.78 5.30 -16.83
C GLN A 145 12.07 5.14 -15.52
N ILE A 146 12.71 5.46 -14.41
CA ILE A 146 12.11 5.50 -13.09
C ILE A 146 12.06 6.95 -12.64
N VAL A 147 10.87 7.47 -12.49
CA VAL A 147 10.64 8.87 -12.12
C VAL A 147 9.68 8.98 -10.94
N PRO A 148 9.87 9.96 -10.04
CA PRO A 148 8.89 10.20 -8.98
C PRO A 148 7.60 10.75 -9.60
N LEU A 149 6.49 10.04 -9.43
CA LEU A 149 5.17 10.53 -9.82
C LEU A 149 4.69 11.61 -8.83
N GLY A 150 4.93 11.40 -7.55
CA GLY A 150 4.59 12.34 -6.50
C GLY A 150 4.68 11.74 -5.10
N VAL A 151 4.09 12.43 -4.13
CA VAL A 151 4.01 11.99 -2.73
C VAL A 151 2.57 12.13 -2.25
N ILE A 152 2.01 11.05 -1.71
CA ILE A 152 0.73 11.11 -1.01
C ILE A 152 1.00 11.57 0.42
N GLN A 153 0.59 12.81 0.75
CA GLN A 153 0.86 13.42 2.07
C GLN A 153 0.26 12.60 3.22
N ARG A 154 -0.89 11.97 2.98
CA ARG A 154 -1.56 11.12 3.95
C ARG A 154 -2.24 9.94 3.28
N LEU A 155 -1.82 8.73 3.66
CA LEU A 155 -2.34 7.46 3.19
C LEU A 155 -2.71 6.59 4.40
N GLY A 156 -3.97 6.66 4.82
CA GLY A 156 -4.40 6.05 6.07
C GLY A 156 -3.64 6.64 7.27
N TYR A 157 -2.88 5.81 7.98
CA TYR A 157 -2.01 6.23 9.08
C TYR A 157 -0.59 6.59 8.64
N ARG A 158 -0.19 6.26 7.42
CA ARG A 158 1.13 6.62 6.86
C ARG A 158 1.15 8.07 6.38
N LYS A 159 2.32 8.70 6.42
CA LYS A 159 2.55 10.06 5.93
C LYS A 159 3.65 10.07 4.88
N ASN A 160 3.55 11.02 3.94
CA ASN A 160 4.57 11.28 2.92
C ASN A 160 4.96 10.02 2.13
N VAL A 161 3.97 9.26 1.66
CA VAL A 161 4.21 8.01 0.92
C VAL A 161 4.63 8.33 -0.51
N PRO A 162 5.86 7.98 -0.92
CA PRO A 162 6.33 8.21 -2.29
C PRO A 162 5.59 7.31 -3.28
N VAL A 163 5.40 7.81 -4.49
CA VAL A 163 4.89 7.03 -5.62
C VAL A 163 5.89 7.12 -6.76
N ASN A 164 6.43 5.99 -7.18
CA ASN A 164 7.38 5.86 -8.27
C ASN A 164 6.69 5.35 -9.54
N LEU A 165 7.06 5.93 -10.66
CA LEU A 165 6.57 5.56 -11.97
C LEU A 165 7.72 4.92 -12.76
N HIS A 166 7.54 3.66 -13.14
CA HIS A 166 8.45 2.87 -13.96
C HIS A 166 7.91 2.81 -15.40
N ILE A 167 8.38 3.71 -16.27
CA ILE A 167 7.95 3.77 -17.67
C ILE A 167 8.85 2.84 -18.48
N PHE A 168 8.27 1.89 -19.20
CA PHE A 168 9.02 0.90 -19.96
C PHE A 168 8.43 0.60 -21.32
N SER A 169 9.31 0.22 -22.25
CA SER A 169 8.98 -0.41 -23.52
C SER A 169 9.30 -1.89 -23.43
N ARG A 170 8.40 -2.74 -23.91
CA ARG A 170 8.51 -4.20 -23.78
C ARG A 170 9.81 -4.79 -24.34
N ASN A 171 10.32 -4.24 -25.44
CA ASN A 171 11.54 -4.68 -26.11
C ASN A 171 12.83 -4.19 -25.44
N LYS A 172 12.73 -3.35 -24.41
CA LYS A 172 13.87 -2.72 -23.74
C LYS A 172 13.97 -3.06 -22.24
N ILE A 173 12.92 -3.64 -21.68
CA ILE A 173 12.89 -3.97 -20.24
C ILE A 173 13.69 -5.25 -19.96
N GLU A 174 14.38 -5.26 -18.83
CA GLU A 174 15.06 -6.46 -18.31
C GLU A 174 14.04 -7.53 -17.93
N LYS A 175 14.31 -8.81 -18.26
CA LYS A 175 13.36 -9.93 -18.12
C LYS A 175 12.87 -10.14 -16.69
N ASN A 176 13.77 -10.08 -15.70
CA ASN A 176 13.37 -10.30 -14.29
C ASN A 176 12.45 -9.19 -13.79
N LEU A 177 12.72 -7.94 -14.17
CA LEU A 177 11.85 -6.82 -13.86
C LEU A 177 10.48 -6.96 -14.54
N PHE A 178 10.48 -7.36 -15.83
CA PHE A 178 9.23 -7.62 -16.55
C PHE A 178 8.38 -8.72 -15.88
N VAL A 179 9.02 -9.81 -15.43
CA VAL A 179 8.31 -10.89 -14.69
C VAL A 179 7.67 -10.35 -13.41
N ASN A 180 8.37 -9.51 -12.65
CA ASN A 180 7.81 -8.88 -11.45
C ASN A 180 6.61 -7.98 -11.78
N ILE A 181 6.71 -7.18 -12.84
CA ILE A 181 5.62 -6.32 -13.30
C ILE A 181 4.44 -7.14 -13.83
N ALA A 182 4.69 -8.21 -14.59
CA ALA A 182 3.65 -9.10 -15.13
C ALA A 182 2.88 -9.86 -14.04
N ASN A 183 3.49 -10.07 -12.87
CA ASN A 183 2.82 -10.60 -11.67
C ASN A 183 2.13 -9.51 -10.83
N GLY A 184 2.08 -8.28 -11.31
CA GLY A 184 1.38 -7.16 -10.72
C GLY A 184 -0.14 -7.24 -10.89
N ILE A 185 -0.82 -6.17 -10.50
CA ILE A 185 -2.25 -5.96 -10.74
C ILE A 185 -2.40 -4.91 -11.82
N VAL A 186 -2.99 -5.29 -12.95
CA VAL A 186 -3.32 -4.31 -14.01
C VAL A 186 -4.43 -3.41 -13.47
N LEU A 187 -4.10 -2.13 -13.31
CA LEU A 187 -5.03 -1.10 -12.80
C LEU A 187 -5.89 -0.54 -13.94
N ASP A 188 -5.28 -0.42 -15.12
CA ASP A 188 -5.95 0.06 -16.32
C ASP A 188 -5.20 -0.39 -17.59
N GLY A 189 -5.91 -0.51 -18.72
CA GLY A 189 -5.34 -0.98 -19.97
C GLY A 189 -5.15 -2.50 -20.02
N PHE A 190 -4.19 -2.93 -20.84
CA PHE A 190 -3.93 -4.35 -21.08
C PHE A 190 -2.45 -4.65 -21.25
N LEU A 191 -1.90 -5.51 -20.38
CA LEU A 191 -0.56 -6.05 -20.51
C LEU A 191 -0.58 -7.37 -21.27
N GLU A 192 -0.11 -7.37 -22.52
CA GLU A 192 0.02 -8.59 -23.31
C GLU A 192 1.28 -9.36 -22.86
N VAL A 193 1.11 -10.60 -22.44
CA VAL A 193 2.22 -11.52 -22.15
C VAL A 193 2.27 -12.55 -23.28
N ARG A 194 3.32 -12.50 -24.10
CA ARG A 194 3.55 -13.55 -25.13
C ARG A 194 4.38 -14.67 -24.52
N VAL A 195 3.94 -15.89 -24.73
CA VAL A 195 4.65 -17.11 -24.38
C VAL A 195 5.68 -17.42 -25.46
#